data_c8027021ff6581a414cd52ac7af243da
#
_entry.id   c8027021ff6581a414cd52ac7af243da
#
_cell.length_a   1.000
_cell.length_b   1.000
_cell.length_c   1.000
_cell.angle_alpha   90.00
_cell.angle_beta   90.00
_cell.angle_gamma   90.00
#
_symmetry.space_group_name_H-M   'P 1'
#
loop_
_entity.id
_entity.type
_entity.pdbx_description
1 polymer ?
#
loop_
_entity_poly.entity_id
_entity_poly.type
_entity_poly.pdbx_seq_one_letter_code
_entity_poly.pdbx_strand_id
1 'polypeptide(L)'
;MANIRERATDALLDCGIPMNQSGFLYILDAMELFTENGAPITNMRVVYEMIARKRKHNVSEIMENIKYSIIFGNSNCRTGAWVRYFGFDFVPKTNGNYLAFMWERLREEDARNKNKQR
;
A
#
# COMPACT_ATOMS: atom_id res chain seq x y z
N MET A 1 -4.81 -13.02 14.14
CA MET A 1 -3.86 -12.16 13.44
C MET A 1 -4.60 -11.31 12.41
N ALA A 2 -4.45 -9.99 12.51
CA ALA A 2 -5.07 -9.12 11.51
C ALA A 2 -4.46 -9.40 10.15
N ASN A 3 -5.28 -9.56 9.12
CA ASN A 3 -4.76 -9.81 7.78
C ASN A 3 -4.19 -8.51 7.20
N ILE A 4 -3.37 -8.63 6.16
CA ILE A 4 -2.70 -7.49 5.56
C ILE A 4 -3.69 -6.45 5.02
N ARG A 5 -4.83 -6.91 4.53
CA ARG A 5 -5.86 -6.01 3.98
C ARG A 5 -6.41 -5.05 5.05
N GLU A 6 -6.71 -5.57 6.23
CA GLU A 6 -7.19 -4.73 7.35
C GLU A 6 -6.13 -3.75 7.80
N ARG A 7 -4.90 -4.19 7.94
CA ARG A 7 -3.79 -3.34 8.38
C ARG A 7 -3.50 -2.26 7.35
N ALA A 8 -3.51 -2.61 6.08
CA ALA A 8 -3.28 -1.66 5.01
C ALA A 8 -4.43 -0.65 4.91
N THR A 9 -5.66 -1.07 5.18
CA THR A 9 -6.80 -0.16 5.22
C THR A 9 -6.56 0.96 6.23
N ASP A 10 -6.18 0.60 7.46
CA ASP A 10 -5.89 1.59 8.50
C ASP A 10 -4.73 2.51 8.10
N ALA A 11 -3.66 1.93 7.56
CA ALA A 11 -2.50 2.69 7.13
C ALA A 11 -2.84 3.70 6.03
N LEU A 12 -3.61 3.29 5.03
CA LEU A 12 -3.99 4.16 3.92
C LEU A 12 -4.88 5.31 4.38
N LEU A 13 -5.81 5.03 5.29
CA LEU A 13 -6.65 6.07 5.87
C LEU A 13 -5.81 7.10 6.64
N ASP A 14 -4.86 6.63 7.44
CA ASP A 14 -3.93 7.50 8.16
C ASP A 14 -3.07 8.32 7.19
N CYS A 15 -2.71 7.74 6.05
CA CYS A 15 -1.93 8.41 5.02
C CYS A 15 -2.77 9.29 4.09
N GLY A 16 -4.02 9.54 4.44
CA GLY A 16 -4.85 10.53 3.76
C GLY A 16 -5.53 10.04 2.48
N ILE A 17 -5.56 8.72 2.24
CA ILE A 17 -6.19 8.16 1.05
C ILE A 17 -7.60 7.68 1.41
N PRO A 18 -8.67 8.26 0.80
CA PRO A 18 -10.04 7.87 1.15
C PRO A 18 -10.44 6.54 0.52
N MET A 19 -11.31 5.81 1.23
CA MET A 19 -11.76 4.48 0.81
C MET A 19 -12.54 4.48 -0.51
N ASN A 20 -13.14 5.61 -0.87
CA ASN A 20 -13.96 5.68 -2.08
C ASN A 20 -13.17 5.89 -3.37
N GLN A 21 -11.85 6.03 -3.28
CA GLN A 21 -11.01 6.11 -4.48
C GLN A 21 -10.67 4.70 -4.97
N SER A 22 -10.71 4.50 -6.28
CA SER A 22 -10.36 3.20 -6.89
C SER A 22 -8.94 2.78 -6.54
N GLY A 23 -8.02 3.74 -6.46
CA GLY A 23 -6.63 3.47 -6.09
C GLY A 23 -6.48 2.86 -4.71
N PHE A 24 -7.36 3.20 -3.77
CA PHE A 24 -7.37 2.60 -2.44
C PHE A 24 -7.53 1.07 -2.55
N LEU A 25 -8.52 0.63 -3.29
CA LEU A 25 -8.79 -0.79 -3.51
C LEU A 25 -7.61 -1.49 -4.20
N TYR A 26 -7.04 -0.86 -5.22
CA TYR A 26 -5.92 -1.45 -5.96
C TYR A 26 -4.66 -1.54 -5.12
N ILE A 27 -4.43 -0.58 -4.22
CA ILE A 27 -3.31 -0.65 -3.27
C ILE A 27 -3.51 -1.83 -2.31
N LEU A 28 -4.73 -2.05 -1.83
CA LEU A 28 -5.02 -3.22 -0.99
C LEU A 28 -4.74 -4.53 -1.75
N ASP A 29 -5.14 -4.59 -3.02
CA ASP A 29 -4.85 -5.76 -3.85
C ASP A 29 -3.35 -6.00 -3.98
N ALA A 30 -2.56 -4.94 -4.16
CA ALA A 30 -1.11 -5.04 -4.22
C ALA A 30 -0.52 -5.57 -2.90
N MET A 31 -1.02 -5.11 -1.76
CA MET A 31 -0.57 -5.60 -0.46
C MET A 31 -0.82 -7.10 -0.31
N GLU A 32 -1.97 -7.57 -0.75
CA GLU A 32 -2.29 -9.00 -0.72
C GLU A 32 -1.36 -9.81 -1.65
N LEU A 33 -1.09 -9.29 -2.85
CA LEU A 33 -0.18 -9.95 -3.79
C LEU A 33 1.23 -10.07 -3.22
N PHE A 34 1.73 -9.02 -2.58
CA PHE A 34 3.05 -9.04 -1.93
C PHE A 34 3.09 -10.06 -0.79
N THR A 35 2.00 -10.15 -0.03
CA THR A 35 1.90 -11.12 1.07
C THR A 35 1.92 -12.55 0.55
N GLU A 36 1.18 -12.84 -0.52
CA GLU A 36 1.18 -14.15 -1.15
C GLU A 36 2.56 -14.50 -1.72
N ASN A 37 3.26 -13.50 -2.24
CA ASN A 37 4.60 -13.67 -2.81
C ASN A 37 5.68 -13.79 -1.74
N GLY A 38 5.40 -13.37 -0.52
CA GLY A 38 6.37 -13.35 0.58
C GLY A 38 7.33 -12.17 0.54
N ALA A 39 7.18 -11.28 -0.43
CA ALA A 39 8.02 -10.09 -0.63
C ALA A 39 7.36 -9.15 -1.63
N PRO A 40 7.74 -7.86 -1.65
CA PRO A 40 7.27 -6.96 -2.71
C PRO A 40 7.64 -7.49 -4.09
N ILE A 41 6.70 -7.38 -5.03
CA ILE A 41 6.94 -7.73 -6.42
C ILE A 41 7.57 -6.51 -7.10
N THR A 42 8.82 -6.63 -7.53
CA THR A 42 9.57 -5.50 -8.07
C THR A 42 9.12 -5.09 -9.48
N ASN A 43 8.69 -6.06 -10.28
CA ASN A 43 8.16 -5.77 -11.61
C ASN A 43 6.70 -5.31 -11.48
N MET A 44 6.49 -4.01 -11.43
CA MET A 44 5.16 -3.43 -11.24
C MET A 44 4.20 -3.74 -12.38
N ARG A 45 4.69 -3.99 -13.56
CA ARG A 45 3.83 -4.38 -14.68
C ARG A 45 3.06 -5.66 -14.35
N VAL A 46 3.73 -6.63 -13.75
CA VAL A 46 3.10 -7.89 -13.31
C VAL A 46 2.00 -7.59 -12.30
N VAL A 47 2.28 -6.71 -11.33
CA VAL A 47 1.29 -6.32 -10.31
C VAL A 47 0.07 -5.69 -10.98
N TYR A 48 0.28 -4.73 -11.88
CA TYR A 48 -0.82 -4.06 -12.58
C TYR A 48 -1.64 -5.03 -13.42
N GLU A 49 -0.98 -5.96 -14.12
CA GLU A 49 -1.67 -6.96 -14.94
C GLU A 49 -2.54 -7.88 -14.09
N MET A 50 -2.05 -8.31 -12.94
CA MET A 50 -2.80 -9.18 -12.04
C MET A 50 -4.03 -8.46 -11.45
N ILE A 51 -3.87 -7.21 -11.04
CA ILE A 51 -4.98 -6.42 -10.52
C ILE A 51 -6.00 -6.13 -11.64
N ALA A 52 -5.51 -5.76 -12.82
CA ALA A 52 -6.37 -5.46 -13.97
C ALA A 52 -7.24 -6.66 -14.34
N ARG A 53 -6.66 -7.86 -14.33
CA ARG A 53 -7.40 -9.10 -14.61
C ARG A 53 -8.46 -9.36 -13.55
N LYS A 54 -8.11 -9.19 -12.27
CA LYS A 54 -9.03 -9.41 -11.16
C LYS A 54 -10.20 -8.42 -11.20
N ARG A 55 -9.93 -7.16 -11.52
CA ARG A 55 -10.92 -6.08 -11.48
C ARG A 55 -11.58 -5.81 -12.82
N LYS A 56 -11.17 -6.49 -13.88
CA LYS A 56 -11.67 -6.33 -15.25
C LYS A 56 -11.49 -4.90 -15.77
N HIS A 57 -10.29 -4.36 -15.51
CA HIS A 57 -9.86 -3.05 -15.99
C HIS A 57 -8.58 -3.20 -16.79
N ASN A 58 -8.14 -2.14 -17.46
CA ASN A 58 -6.86 -2.19 -18.16
C ASN A 58 -5.71 -1.75 -17.24
N VAL A 59 -4.49 -2.11 -17.65
CA VAL A 59 -3.28 -1.84 -16.86
C VAL A 59 -3.09 -0.34 -16.60
N SER A 60 -3.37 0.50 -17.61
CA SER A 60 -3.21 1.95 -17.46
C SER A 60 -4.11 2.53 -16.38
N GLU A 61 -5.35 2.04 -16.28
CA GLU A 61 -6.29 2.47 -15.23
C GLU A 61 -5.78 2.13 -13.85
N ILE A 62 -5.25 0.91 -13.68
CA ILE A 62 -4.71 0.48 -12.39
C ILE A 62 -3.54 1.38 -11.98
N MET A 63 -2.57 1.55 -12.88
CA MET A 63 -1.38 2.36 -12.64
C MET A 63 -1.74 3.81 -12.29
N GLU A 64 -2.58 4.43 -13.11
CA GLU A 64 -2.94 5.83 -12.93
C GLU A 64 -3.76 6.08 -11.66
N ASN A 65 -4.66 5.17 -11.30
CA ASN A 65 -5.46 5.32 -10.10
C ASN A 65 -4.62 5.13 -8.84
N ILE A 66 -3.67 4.22 -8.84
CA ILE A 66 -2.73 4.08 -7.71
C ILE A 66 -1.92 5.36 -7.57
N LYS A 67 -1.36 5.86 -8.67
CA LYS A 67 -0.57 7.09 -8.69
C LYS A 67 -1.38 8.28 -8.16
N TYR A 68 -2.60 8.43 -8.65
CA TYR A 68 -3.50 9.51 -8.21
C TYR A 68 -3.74 9.44 -6.70
N SER A 69 -4.04 8.25 -6.18
CA SER A 69 -4.31 8.08 -4.75
C SER A 69 -3.09 8.40 -3.90
N ILE A 70 -1.89 8.01 -4.34
CA ILE A 70 -0.66 8.33 -3.62
C ILE A 70 -0.43 9.85 -3.59
N ILE A 71 -0.60 10.53 -4.73
CA ILE A 71 -0.45 11.98 -4.82
C ILE A 71 -1.48 12.68 -3.94
N PHE A 72 -2.73 12.21 -3.98
CA PHE A 72 -3.80 12.75 -3.15
C PHE A 72 -3.46 12.59 -1.67
N GLY A 73 -2.99 11.41 -1.27
CA GLY A 73 -2.61 11.12 0.11
C GLY A 73 -1.50 12.04 0.58
N ASN A 74 -0.50 12.32 -0.26
CA ASN A 74 0.61 13.22 0.07
C ASN A 74 0.12 14.61 0.47
N SER A 75 -0.94 15.09 -0.16
CA SER A 75 -1.49 16.42 0.13
C SER A 75 -2.38 16.43 1.37
N ASN A 76 -2.83 15.28 1.83
CA ASN A 76 -3.84 15.19 2.89
C ASN A 76 -3.39 14.38 4.10
N CYS A 77 -2.17 13.83 4.07
CA CYS A 77 -1.66 13.00 5.14
C CYS A 77 -1.29 13.83 6.38
N ARG A 78 -1.58 13.28 7.54
CA ARG A 78 -1.09 13.83 8.80
C ARG A 78 0.42 13.65 8.85
N THR A 79 1.15 14.67 9.25
CA THR A 79 2.62 14.67 9.28
C THR A 79 3.19 13.43 9.98
N GLY A 80 2.62 13.05 11.12
CA GLY A 80 3.11 11.91 11.88
C GLY A 80 2.94 10.56 11.20
N ALA A 81 1.98 10.43 10.28
CA ALA A 81 1.72 9.16 9.61
C ALA A 81 2.89 8.73 8.70
N TRP A 82 3.50 9.69 8.01
CA TRP A 82 4.64 9.38 7.15
C TRP A 82 5.82 8.81 7.94
N VAL A 83 6.14 9.44 9.07
CA VAL A 83 7.21 8.97 9.94
C VAL A 83 6.90 7.57 10.46
N ARG A 84 5.66 7.33 10.84
CA ARG A 84 5.22 6.04 11.39
C ARG A 84 5.41 4.90 10.38
N TYR A 85 4.99 5.10 9.14
CA TYR A 85 4.99 4.02 8.14
C TYR A 85 6.29 3.94 7.32
N PHE A 86 6.97 5.05 7.13
CA PHE A 86 8.17 5.09 6.27
C PHE A 86 9.46 5.34 7.04
N GLY A 87 9.38 5.87 8.27
CA GLY A 87 10.54 6.12 9.11
C GLY A 87 11.32 7.40 8.76
N PHE A 88 10.85 8.21 7.82
CA PHE A 88 11.47 9.46 7.41
C PHE A 88 10.43 10.42 6.82
N ASP A 89 10.83 11.68 6.62
CA ASP A 89 9.90 12.77 6.26
C ASP A 89 9.57 12.87 4.78
N PHE A 90 10.09 12.01 3.92
CA PHE A 90 9.75 12.08 2.53
C PHE A 90 8.95 10.86 2.08
N VAL A 91 8.09 11.08 1.08
CA VAL A 91 7.24 10.03 0.53
C VAL A 91 7.91 9.43 -0.68
N PRO A 92 7.95 8.10 -0.80
CA PRO A 92 8.43 7.47 -2.03
C PRO A 92 7.64 7.97 -3.23
N LYS A 93 8.37 8.32 -4.32
CA LYS A 93 7.76 9.00 -5.48
C LYS A 93 7.15 8.06 -6.51
N THR A 94 7.54 6.81 -6.53
CA THR A 94 7.02 5.85 -7.50
C THR A 94 6.01 4.92 -6.83
N ASN A 95 5.05 4.42 -7.60
CA ASN A 95 4.08 3.46 -7.10
C ASN A 95 4.78 2.26 -6.47
N GLY A 96 5.76 1.70 -7.16
CA GLY A 96 6.48 0.52 -6.69
C GLY A 96 7.17 0.74 -5.35
N ASN A 97 7.88 1.84 -5.20
CA ASN A 97 8.57 2.15 -3.95
C ASN A 97 7.59 2.43 -2.81
N TYR A 98 6.53 3.18 -3.10
CA TYR A 98 5.49 3.46 -2.10
C TYR A 98 4.89 2.17 -1.55
N LEU A 99 4.47 1.29 -2.46
CA LEU A 99 3.84 0.02 -2.08
C LEU A 99 4.81 -0.90 -1.34
N ALA A 100 6.06 -0.96 -1.78
CA ALA A 100 7.08 -1.80 -1.14
C ALA A 100 7.37 -1.33 0.28
N PHE A 101 7.57 -0.03 0.48
CA PHE A 101 7.81 0.53 1.82
C PHE A 101 6.62 0.32 2.73
N MET A 102 5.41 0.56 2.24
CA MET A 102 4.19 0.35 3.02
C MET A 102 4.09 -1.11 3.50
N TRP A 103 4.28 -2.05 2.58
CA TRP A 103 4.20 -3.48 2.90
C TRP A 103 5.26 -3.89 3.93
N GLU A 104 6.50 -3.45 3.73
CA GLU A 104 7.60 -3.76 4.65
C GLU A 104 7.31 -3.23 6.07
N ARG A 105 6.80 -2.00 6.18
CA ARG A 105 6.48 -1.41 7.47
C ARG A 105 5.34 -2.16 8.16
N LEU A 106 4.30 -2.51 7.43
CA LEU A 106 3.18 -3.28 7.99
C LEU A 106 3.64 -4.65 8.47
N ARG A 107 4.53 -5.29 7.72
CA ARG A 107 5.10 -6.57 8.11
C ARG A 107 5.93 -6.46 9.39
N GLU A 108 6.76 -5.42 9.51
CA GLU A 108 7.56 -5.18 10.70
C GLU A 108 6.71 -4.93 11.94
N GLU A 109 5.65 -4.15 11.81
CA GLU A 109 4.71 -3.91 12.90
C GLU A 109 4.06 -5.19 13.38
N ASP A 110 3.66 -6.06 12.45
CA ASP A 110 3.04 -7.34 12.78
C ASP A 110 4.02 -8.22 13.57
N ALA A 111 5.26 -8.29 13.15
CA ALA A 111 6.31 -9.04 13.85
C ALA A 111 6.54 -8.50 15.26
N ARG A 112 6.58 -7.18 15.43
CA ARG A 112 6.75 -6.54 16.74
C ARG A 112 5.56 -6.82 17.66
N ASN A 113 4.35 -6.77 17.13
CA ASN A 113 3.15 -7.05 17.91
C ASN A 113 3.12 -8.49 18.41
N LYS A 114 3.53 -9.44 17.56
CA LYS A 114 3.65 -10.84 17.97
C LYS A 114 4.66 -11.01 19.10
N ASN A 115 5.79 -10.34 19.03
CA ASN A 115 6.82 -10.39 20.08
C ASN A 115 6.34 -9.79 21.39
N LYS A 116 5.51 -8.75 21.32
CA LYS A 116 4.96 -8.10 22.52
C LYS A 116 3.90 -8.94 23.23
N GLN A 117 3.26 -9.86 22.52
CA GLN A 117 2.20 -10.71 23.08
C GLN A 117 2.74 -11.93 23.81
N ARG A 118 4.04 -12.11 23.83
CA ARG A 118 4.68 -13.18 24.59
C ARG A 118 5.04 -12.66 26.00
#